data_8070b469805617b3c297028bfa9c8c56
#
_entry.id   8070b469805617b3c297028bfa9c8c56
#
_cell.length_a   1.000
_cell.length_b   1.000
_cell.length_c   1.000
_cell.angle_alpha   90.00
_cell.angle_beta   90.00
_cell.angle_gamma   90.00
#
_symmetry.space_group_name_H-M   'P 1'
#
loop_
_entity.id
_entity.type
_entity.pdbx_description
1 polymer ?
#
loop_
_entity_poly.entity_id
_entity_poly.type
_entity_poly.pdbx_seq_one_letter_code
_entity_poly.pdbx_strand_id
1 'polypeptide(L)'
;MCIRDREEDPLNRKKSFHLHGRKLPYDQSQFFEAHLSTAQVLAKTRAMGVTMTSYLAAAQMLATYQEMPALERGKVISVSLPVNLRSYYGTETARNFFNSIRISWVFRGDETLETLAKGFDAKLREALKDERVKARMDGFEKLEQMLGIKLVPLFIKNAVVNLFNTLEAKKVTLTISNMGRIPLQKELQPYIKGFTAFCSSTTAFTTVCSYGDDLVLGTTWAFRSTEMLKNFYRRLSAEGLDITLYATEVDGE
;
A
#
# COMPACT_ATOMS: atom_id res chain seq x y z
N MET A 1 8.42 -1.37 -29.55
CA MET A 1 7.23 -2.01 -28.96
C MET A 1 7.77 -3.03 -27.95
N CYS A 2 7.75 -2.67 -26.66
CA CYS A 2 8.49 -3.38 -25.63
C CYS A 2 7.84 -4.73 -25.28
N ILE A 3 8.68 -5.76 -25.17
CA ILE A 3 8.39 -7.13 -24.67
C ILE A 3 7.72 -7.13 -23.26
N ARG A 4 7.62 -5.97 -22.66
CA ARG A 4 7.28 -5.62 -21.29
C ARG A 4 5.83 -5.81 -20.88
N ASP A 5 4.90 -5.81 -21.83
CA ASP A 5 3.48 -5.61 -21.55
C ASP A 5 2.64 -6.89 -21.53
N ARG A 6 3.25 -8.06 -21.81
CA ARG A 6 2.47 -9.31 -21.96
C ARG A 6 2.18 -10.05 -20.65
N GLU A 7 2.87 -9.71 -19.56
CA GLU A 7 2.75 -10.47 -18.30
C GLU A 7 2.11 -9.70 -17.13
N GLU A 8 1.79 -8.43 -17.33
CA GLU A 8 1.13 -7.64 -16.28
C GLU A 8 -0.38 -7.89 -16.28
N ASP A 9 -0.98 -8.10 -15.09
CA ASP A 9 -2.43 -8.25 -14.94
C ASP A 9 -3.15 -7.10 -15.67
N PRO A 10 -4.02 -7.39 -16.66
CA PRO A 10 -4.72 -6.37 -17.44
C PRO A 10 -5.51 -5.38 -16.59
N LEU A 11 -5.92 -5.78 -15.36
CA LEU A 11 -6.60 -4.89 -14.43
C LEU A 11 -5.70 -3.74 -13.97
N ASN A 12 -4.39 -3.95 -13.88
CA ASN A 12 -3.43 -2.92 -13.48
C ASN A 12 -3.33 -1.74 -14.48
N ARG A 13 -3.85 -1.90 -15.70
CA ARG A 13 -3.87 -0.84 -16.72
C ARG A 13 -5.13 0.02 -16.64
N LYS A 14 -6.17 -0.45 -15.96
CA LYS A 14 -7.43 0.29 -15.83
C LYS A 14 -7.31 1.40 -14.80
N LYS A 15 -8.13 2.44 -14.98
CA LYS A 15 -8.34 3.44 -13.92
C LYS A 15 -9.01 2.77 -12.72
N SER A 16 -8.48 3.05 -11.55
CA SER A 16 -9.03 2.52 -10.31
C SER A 16 -10.13 3.40 -9.75
N PHE A 17 -10.93 2.83 -8.88
CA PHE A 17 -11.81 3.59 -8.01
C PHE A 17 -10.98 4.49 -7.09
N HIS A 18 -11.45 5.70 -6.87
CA HIS A 18 -10.89 6.60 -5.87
C HIS A 18 -11.93 6.88 -4.81
N LEU A 19 -11.50 6.93 -3.57
CA LEU A 19 -12.37 7.34 -2.47
C LEU A 19 -12.93 8.72 -2.74
N HIS A 20 -14.24 8.86 -2.57
CA HIS A 20 -14.95 10.11 -2.73
C HIS A 20 -15.16 10.76 -1.37
N GLY A 21 -15.29 12.08 -1.38
CA GLY A 21 -15.58 12.85 -0.18
C GLY A 21 -14.88 14.20 -0.18
N ARG A 22 -15.28 15.04 0.77
CA ARG A 22 -14.64 16.32 1.01
C ARG A 22 -13.24 16.06 1.56
N LYS A 23 -12.22 16.53 0.86
CA LYS A 23 -10.84 16.45 1.32
C LYS A 23 -10.58 17.51 2.40
N LEU A 24 -9.59 17.22 3.22
CA LEU A 24 -8.98 18.22 4.10
C LEU A 24 -8.24 19.27 3.25
N PRO A 25 -7.96 20.48 3.79
CA PRO A 25 -7.04 21.42 3.17
C PRO A 25 -5.72 20.75 2.78
N TYR A 26 -5.06 21.30 1.75
CA TYR A 26 -3.86 20.66 1.15
C TYR A 26 -2.71 20.46 2.14
N ASP A 27 -2.62 21.32 3.14
CA ASP A 27 -1.62 21.34 4.19
C ASP A 27 -2.01 20.51 5.44
N GLN A 28 -3.19 19.90 5.44
CA GLN A 28 -3.71 19.12 6.56
C GLN A 28 -3.87 17.65 6.19
N SER A 29 -3.56 16.79 7.14
CA SER A 29 -3.80 15.35 7.09
C SER A 29 -4.20 14.84 8.46
N GLN A 30 -5.10 13.87 8.49
CA GLN A 30 -5.37 13.10 9.71
C GLN A 30 -4.44 11.91 9.78
N PHE A 31 -4.00 11.59 10.98
CA PHE A 31 -3.18 10.43 11.27
C PHE A 31 -3.93 9.50 12.22
N PHE A 32 -4.01 8.24 11.84
CA PHE A 32 -4.60 7.19 12.63
C PHE A 32 -3.53 6.16 12.95
N GLU A 33 -3.35 5.86 14.22
CA GLU A 33 -2.38 4.91 14.71
C GLU A 33 -3.12 3.78 15.43
N ALA A 34 -3.11 2.60 14.83
CA ALA A 34 -3.76 1.42 15.38
C ALA A 34 -2.71 0.42 15.86
N HIS A 35 -2.82 0.01 17.11
CA HIS A 35 -1.98 -0.98 17.76
C HIS A 35 -2.71 -2.31 17.84
N LEU A 36 -2.06 -3.39 17.42
CA LEU A 36 -2.55 -4.76 17.45
C LEU A 36 -1.46 -5.70 17.98
N SER A 37 -1.84 -6.87 18.48
CA SER A 37 -0.86 -7.92 18.76
C SER A 37 -0.35 -8.53 17.45
N THR A 38 0.97 -8.46 17.24
CA THR A 38 1.64 -9.13 16.12
C THR A 38 1.36 -10.63 16.14
N ALA A 39 1.36 -11.26 17.32
CA ALA A 39 1.11 -12.67 17.48
C ALA A 39 -0.31 -13.05 17.04
N GLN A 40 -1.33 -12.27 17.43
CA GLN A 40 -2.72 -12.50 17.02
C GLN A 40 -2.88 -12.41 15.50
N VAL A 41 -2.34 -11.36 14.87
CA VAL A 41 -2.42 -11.19 13.41
C VAL A 41 -1.67 -12.30 12.68
N LEU A 42 -0.48 -12.70 13.16
CA LEU A 42 0.27 -13.81 12.57
C LEU A 42 -0.45 -15.15 12.74
N ALA A 43 -1.11 -15.41 13.85
CA ALA A 43 -1.89 -16.64 14.03
C ALA A 43 -3.01 -16.73 12.98
N LYS A 44 -3.75 -15.64 12.75
CA LYS A 44 -4.81 -15.59 11.73
C LYS A 44 -4.27 -15.75 10.30
N THR A 45 -3.23 -15.04 9.95
CA THR A 45 -2.67 -15.09 8.60
C THR A 45 -2.07 -16.45 8.28
N ARG A 46 -1.45 -17.12 9.28
CA ARG A 46 -0.95 -18.49 9.15
C ARG A 46 -2.08 -19.50 8.99
N ALA A 47 -3.17 -19.36 9.75
CA ALA A 47 -4.35 -20.21 9.58
C ALA A 47 -4.96 -20.10 8.19
N MET A 48 -4.94 -18.93 7.57
CA MET A 48 -5.40 -18.69 6.20
C MET A 48 -4.36 -19.07 5.12
N GLY A 49 -3.08 -19.28 5.50
CA GLY A 49 -1.97 -19.55 4.57
C GLY A 49 -1.55 -18.35 3.73
N VAL A 50 -1.75 -17.11 4.24
CA VAL A 50 -1.45 -15.86 3.55
C VAL A 50 -0.44 -15.00 4.31
N THR A 51 0.13 -14.01 3.64
CA THR A 51 0.99 -13.03 4.29
C THR A 51 0.18 -11.97 5.04
N MET A 52 0.77 -11.36 6.08
CA MET A 52 0.16 -10.25 6.81
C MET A 52 -0.22 -9.10 5.87
N THR A 53 0.64 -8.77 4.91
CA THR A 53 0.38 -7.72 3.92
C THR A 53 -0.87 -8.03 3.11
N SER A 54 -1.02 -9.28 2.64
CA SER A 54 -2.18 -9.70 1.85
C SER A 54 -3.47 -9.68 2.67
N TYR A 55 -3.41 -10.07 3.93
CA TYR A 55 -4.55 -10.01 4.84
C TYR A 55 -5.02 -8.59 5.10
N LEU A 56 -4.10 -7.68 5.45
CA LEU A 56 -4.43 -6.27 5.69
C LEU A 56 -4.91 -5.57 4.43
N ALA A 57 -4.30 -5.87 3.27
CA ALA A 57 -4.73 -5.35 1.99
C ALA A 57 -6.15 -5.79 1.64
N ALA A 58 -6.47 -7.06 1.81
CA ALA A 58 -7.81 -7.59 1.58
C ALA A 58 -8.85 -6.94 2.49
N ALA A 59 -8.52 -6.75 3.78
CA ALA A 59 -9.42 -6.06 4.73
C ALA A 59 -9.68 -4.60 4.32
N GLN A 60 -8.66 -3.86 3.89
CA GLN A 60 -8.83 -2.49 3.39
C GLN A 60 -9.60 -2.43 2.07
N MET A 61 -9.36 -3.37 1.15
CA MET A 61 -10.10 -3.45 -0.11
C MET A 61 -11.59 -3.71 0.12
N LEU A 62 -11.94 -4.61 1.04
CA LEU A 62 -13.33 -4.87 1.41
C LEU A 62 -13.99 -3.64 2.06
N ALA A 63 -13.28 -2.95 2.96
CA ALA A 63 -13.76 -1.71 3.56
C ALA A 63 -13.99 -0.63 2.50
N THR A 64 -13.09 -0.52 1.52
CA THR A 64 -13.24 0.38 0.38
C THR A 64 -14.45 0.02 -0.48
N TYR A 65 -14.64 -1.27 -0.77
CA TYR A 65 -15.78 -1.74 -1.55
C TYR A 65 -17.13 -1.44 -0.87
N GLN A 66 -17.19 -1.51 0.45
CA GLN A 66 -18.39 -1.15 1.22
C GLN A 66 -18.79 0.33 1.04
N GLU A 67 -17.79 1.21 0.93
CA GLU A 67 -18.00 2.65 0.68
C GLU A 67 -18.20 3.01 -0.79
N MET A 68 -18.03 2.05 -1.69
CA MET A 68 -18.15 2.28 -3.12
C MET A 68 -19.60 2.50 -3.52
N PRO A 69 -19.95 3.63 -4.18
CA PRO A 69 -21.28 3.87 -4.71
C PRO A 69 -21.73 2.74 -5.64
N ALA A 70 -23.02 2.40 -5.60
CA ALA A 70 -23.58 1.29 -6.37
C ALA A 70 -23.26 1.38 -7.87
N LEU A 71 -23.29 2.59 -8.44
CA LEU A 71 -22.96 2.87 -9.85
C LEU A 71 -21.49 2.63 -10.21
N GLU A 72 -20.60 2.55 -9.21
CA GLU A 72 -19.17 2.38 -9.40
C GLU A 72 -18.66 0.99 -9.04
N ARG A 73 -19.51 0.09 -8.54
CA ARG A 73 -19.11 -1.24 -8.04
C ARG A 73 -18.43 -2.15 -9.08
N GLY A 74 -18.47 -1.80 -10.35
CA GLY A 74 -17.71 -2.50 -11.40
C GLY A 74 -16.30 -1.96 -11.63
N LYS A 75 -15.90 -0.88 -10.94
CA LYS A 75 -14.54 -0.32 -11.07
C LYS A 75 -13.51 -1.17 -10.32
N VAL A 76 -12.27 -1.05 -10.77
CA VAL A 76 -11.13 -1.72 -10.15
C VAL A 76 -10.77 -1.06 -8.83
N ILE A 77 -10.56 -1.83 -7.77
CA ILE A 77 -9.85 -1.40 -6.55
C ILE A 77 -8.41 -1.89 -6.66
N SER A 78 -7.45 -0.98 -6.54
CA SER A 78 -6.03 -1.29 -6.66
C SER A 78 -5.28 -0.90 -5.41
N VAL A 79 -4.42 -1.80 -4.93
CA VAL A 79 -3.48 -1.54 -3.84
C VAL A 79 -2.07 -1.46 -4.41
N SER A 80 -1.38 -0.37 -4.09
CA SER A 80 0.04 -0.19 -4.37
C SER A 80 0.86 -0.65 -3.16
N LEU A 81 1.89 -1.44 -3.42
CA LEU A 81 2.78 -2.03 -2.42
C LEU A 81 4.22 -1.65 -2.76
N PRO A 82 4.85 -0.73 -2.02
CA PRO A 82 6.28 -0.49 -2.13
C PRO A 82 7.06 -1.73 -1.70
N VAL A 83 7.99 -2.18 -2.54
CA VAL A 83 8.82 -3.37 -2.32
C VAL A 83 10.28 -2.96 -2.29
N ASN A 84 10.98 -3.33 -1.23
CA ASN A 84 12.41 -3.10 -1.09
C ASN A 84 13.19 -3.96 -2.09
N LEU A 85 14.00 -3.33 -2.91
CA LEU A 85 14.79 -4.01 -3.94
C LEU A 85 16.18 -4.45 -3.46
N ARG A 86 16.61 -4.04 -2.26
CA ARG A 86 17.96 -4.33 -1.79
C ARG A 86 18.26 -5.82 -1.75
N SER A 87 17.31 -6.63 -1.31
CA SER A 87 17.44 -8.09 -1.27
C SER A 87 17.57 -8.74 -2.66
N TYR A 88 16.94 -8.15 -3.69
CA TYR A 88 16.99 -8.66 -5.06
C TYR A 88 18.31 -8.36 -5.76
N TYR A 89 19.02 -7.32 -5.32
CA TYR A 89 20.27 -6.86 -5.94
C TYR A 89 21.47 -6.96 -5.00
N GLY A 90 21.31 -7.49 -3.80
CA GLY A 90 22.40 -7.68 -2.83
C GLY A 90 23.13 -6.38 -2.47
N THR A 91 22.40 -5.25 -2.38
CA THR A 91 22.99 -3.94 -2.07
C THR A 91 22.57 -3.41 -0.72
N GLU A 92 23.47 -2.71 -0.02
CA GLU A 92 23.23 -2.05 1.27
C GLU A 92 23.05 -0.53 1.13
N THR A 93 22.79 -0.03 -0.08
CA THR A 93 22.64 1.41 -0.32
C THR A 93 21.64 2.06 0.64
N ALA A 94 21.99 3.22 1.19
CA ALA A 94 21.11 4.05 2.01
C ALA A 94 20.13 4.90 1.16
N ARG A 95 20.31 4.94 -0.17
CA ARG A 95 19.40 5.66 -1.08
C ARG A 95 18.06 4.95 -1.19
N ASN A 96 17.03 5.68 -1.61
CA ASN A 96 15.73 5.10 -1.94
C ASN A 96 15.88 4.06 -3.04
N PHE A 97 15.71 2.78 -2.69
CA PHE A 97 15.85 1.66 -3.61
C PHE A 97 14.66 0.73 -3.43
N PHE A 98 13.55 1.15 -3.98
CA PHE A 98 12.28 0.40 -3.96
C PHE A 98 11.56 0.51 -5.30
N ASN A 99 10.65 -0.41 -5.55
CA ASN A 99 9.67 -0.34 -6.63
C ASN A 99 8.27 -0.57 -6.08
N SER A 100 7.25 -0.10 -6.76
CA SER A 100 5.86 -0.34 -6.37
C SER A 100 5.24 -1.45 -7.21
N ILE A 101 4.69 -2.45 -6.54
CA ILE A 101 3.86 -3.49 -7.15
C ILE A 101 2.41 -3.09 -6.97
N ARG A 102 1.59 -3.26 -8.00
CA ARG A 102 0.16 -3.01 -7.96
C ARG A 102 -0.61 -4.31 -8.08
N ILE A 103 -1.52 -4.54 -7.14
CA ILE A 103 -2.46 -5.65 -7.18
C ILE A 103 -3.86 -5.08 -7.30
N SER A 104 -4.57 -5.50 -8.32
CA SER A 104 -5.87 -4.97 -8.70
C SER A 104 -6.95 -6.05 -8.65
N TRP A 105 -8.18 -5.63 -8.26
CA TRP A 105 -9.34 -6.50 -8.12
C TRP A 105 -10.60 -5.82 -8.58
N VAL A 106 -11.51 -6.59 -9.18
CA VAL A 106 -12.89 -6.18 -9.46
C VAL A 106 -13.79 -7.07 -8.61
N PHE A 107 -14.56 -6.46 -7.74
CA PHE A 107 -15.46 -7.16 -6.84
C PHE A 107 -16.69 -7.66 -7.56
N ARG A 108 -17.12 -8.86 -7.22
CA ARG A 108 -18.39 -9.47 -7.68
C ARG A 108 -19.49 -9.35 -6.64
N GLY A 109 -19.11 -9.10 -5.37
CA GLY A 109 -20.01 -8.89 -4.24
C GLY A 109 -20.17 -10.09 -3.31
N ASP A 110 -19.52 -11.21 -3.63
CA ASP A 110 -19.53 -12.46 -2.87
C ASP A 110 -18.18 -12.75 -2.17
N GLU A 111 -17.20 -11.84 -2.31
CA GLU A 111 -15.89 -12.04 -1.71
C GLU A 111 -15.91 -11.96 -0.19
N THR A 112 -15.38 -13.00 0.43
CA THR A 112 -15.05 -13.00 1.86
C THR A 112 -13.62 -12.46 2.08
N LEU A 113 -13.30 -12.09 3.33
CA LEU A 113 -11.94 -11.68 3.67
C LEU A 113 -10.91 -12.76 3.33
N GLU A 114 -11.24 -14.03 3.61
CA GLU A 114 -10.35 -15.16 3.35
C GLU A 114 -10.13 -15.39 1.86
N THR A 115 -11.20 -15.43 1.07
CA THR A 115 -11.10 -15.65 -0.39
C THR A 115 -10.34 -14.52 -1.07
N LEU A 116 -10.58 -13.27 -0.67
CA LEU A 116 -9.88 -12.11 -1.20
C LEU A 116 -8.39 -12.12 -0.77
N ALA A 117 -8.09 -12.42 0.51
CA ALA A 117 -6.72 -12.48 1.00
C ALA A 117 -5.90 -13.55 0.27
N LYS A 118 -6.45 -14.75 0.06
CA LYS A 118 -5.81 -15.83 -0.70
C LYS A 118 -5.57 -15.43 -2.17
N GLY A 119 -6.56 -14.85 -2.82
CA GLY A 119 -6.43 -14.38 -4.20
C GLY A 119 -5.42 -13.23 -4.34
N PHE A 120 -5.42 -12.30 -3.39
CA PHE A 120 -4.43 -11.22 -3.34
C PHE A 120 -3.02 -11.75 -3.12
N ASP A 121 -2.84 -12.69 -2.17
CA ASP A 121 -1.55 -13.30 -1.84
C ASP A 121 -0.96 -14.06 -3.03
N ALA A 122 -1.79 -14.80 -3.76
CA ALA A 122 -1.35 -15.48 -4.98
C ALA A 122 -0.83 -14.49 -6.04
N LYS A 123 -1.57 -13.40 -6.29
CA LYS A 123 -1.13 -12.34 -7.21
C LYS A 123 0.14 -11.65 -6.72
N LEU A 124 0.25 -11.39 -5.42
CA LEU A 124 1.42 -10.74 -4.82
C LEU A 124 2.66 -11.62 -4.96
N ARG A 125 2.57 -12.92 -4.61
CA ARG A 125 3.68 -13.86 -4.77
C ARG A 125 4.15 -13.95 -6.21
N GLU A 126 3.24 -13.98 -7.16
CA GLU A 126 3.56 -13.99 -8.58
C GLU A 126 4.27 -12.71 -9.02
N ALA A 127 3.84 -11.55 -8.54
CA ALA A 127 4.44 -10.26 -8.86
C ALA A 127 5.83 -10.05 -8.21
N LEU A 128 6.09 -10.76 -7.10
CA LEU A 128 7.35 -10.71 -6.33
C LEU A 128 8.41 -11.68 -6.85
N LYS A 129 8.14 -12.50 -7.87
CA LYS A 129 9.15 -13.38 -8.46
C LYS A 129 10.33 -12.56 -8.97
N ASP A 130 11.55 -13.03 -8.67
CA ASP A 130 12.81 -12.34 -9.00
C ASP A 130 12.87 -11.89 -10.45
N GLU A 131 12.48 -12.77 -11.38
CA GLU A 131 12.50 -12.50 -12.82
C GLU A 131 11.60 -11.30 -13.18
N ARG A 132 10.40 -11.21 -12.55
CA ARG A 132 9.46 -10.11 -12.81
C ARG A 132 9.92 -8.79 -12.20
N VAL A 133 10.48 -8.85 -11.00
CA VAL A 133 11.02 -7.67 -10.32
C VAL A 133 12.20 -7.11 -11.12
N LYS A 134 13.14 -7.96 -11.51
CA LYS A 134 14.32 -7.59 -12.31
C LYS A 134 13.93 -7.08 -13.70
N ALA A 135 13.07 -7.78 -14.44
CA ALA A 135 12.61 -7.35 -15.76
C ALA A 135 11.97 -5.95 -15.75
N ARG A 136 11.26 -5.61 -14.65
CA ARG A 136 10.67 -4.29 -14.47
C ARG A 136 11.74 -3.21 -14.27
N MET A 137 12.81 -3.51 -13.53
CA MET A 137 13.94 -2.59 -13.31
C MET A 137 14.80 -2.39 -14.55
N ASP A 138 15.15 -3.47 -15.26
CA ASP A 138 15.92 -3.41 -16.50
C ASP A 138 15.30 -2.46 -17.51
N GLY A 139 14.04 -2.35 -17.45
CA GLY A 139 13.35 -1.47 -18.34
C GLY A 139 13.45 -0.01 -17.94
N PHE A 140 13.53 0.34 -16.66
CA PHE A 140 13.81 1.73 -16.25
C PHE A 140 15.24 2.09 -16.59
N GLU A 141 16.18 1.17 -16.39
CA GLU A 141 17.57 1.36 -16.74
C GLU A 141 17.75 1.62 -18.25
N LYS A 142 17.12 0.81 -19.11
CA LYS A 142 17.13 1.05 -20.56
C LYS A 142 16.58 2.40 -20.94
N LEU A 143 15.53 2.87 -20.25
CA LEU A 143 14.96 4.21 -20.50
C LEU A 143 15.96 5.31 -20.11
N GLU A 144 16.65 5.17 -18.97
CA GLU A 144 17.68 6.13 -18.53
C GLU A 144 18.90 6.17 -19.46
N GLN A 145 19.28 5.04 -20.05
CA GLN A 145 20.43 4.95 -20.95
C GLN A 145 20.18 5.54 -22.33
N MET A 146 18.94 5.82 -22.70
CA MET A 146 18.63 6.46 -23.99
C MET A 146 19.25 7.87 -24.05
N LEU A 147 20.20 8.05 -24.96
CA LEU A 147 20.91 9.34 -25.19
C LEU A 147 19.97 10.52 -25.36
N GLY A 148 18.84 10.31 -26.05
CA GLY A 148 17.83 11.36 -26.22
C GLY A 148 17.26 11.90 -24.92
N ILE A 149 17.09 11.05 -23.90
CA ILE A 149 16.59 11.46 -22.59
C ILE A 149 17.64 12.26 -21.81
N LYS A 150 18.93 11.93 -21.96
CA LYS A 150 20.02 12.66 -21.29
C LYS A 150 20.13 14.11 -21.75
N LEU A 151 19.83 14.38 -23.02
CA LEU A 151 19.90 15.72 -23.62
C LEU A 151 18.66 16.59 -23.37
N VAL A 152 17.56 16.02 -22.91
CA VAL A 152 16.32 16.79 -22.63
C VAL A 152 16.53 17.72 -21.44
N PRO A 153 16.18 19.03 -21.55
CA PRO A 153 16.25 19.98 -20.46
C PRO A 153 15.42 19.55 -19.24
N LEU A 154 15.87 19.91 -18.03
CA LEU A 154 15.28 19.46 -16.77
C LEU A 154 13.80 19.83 -16.62
N PHE A 155 13.38 21.02 -17.09
CA PHE A 155 11.99 21.45 -16.99
C PHE A 155 11.05 20.58 -17.84
N ILE A 156 11.49 20.08 -19.00
CA ILE A 156 10.71 19.15 -19.83
C ILE A 156 10.65 17.79 -19.14
N LYS A 157 11.78 17.30 -18.58
CA LYS A 157 11.79 16.05 -17.79
C LYS A 157 10.80 16.12 -16.63
N ASN A 158 10.80 17.22 -15.88
CA ASN A 158 9.90 17.41 -14.76
C ASN A 158 8.43 17.42 -15.22
N ALA A 159 8.10 18.07 -16.32
CA ALA A 159 6.74 18.07 -16.86
C ALA A 159 6.29 16.65 -17.27
N VAL A 160 7.16 15.88 -17.94
CA VAL A 160 6.88 14.49 -18.34
C VAL A 160 6.72 13.58 -17.11
N VAL A 161 7.61 13.70 -16.11
CA VAL A 161 7.53 12.92 -14.88
C VAL A 161 6.25 13.25 -14.10
N ASN A 162 5.88 14.53 -14.01
CA ASN A 162 4.64 14.96 -13.34
C ASN A 162 3.39 14.42 -14.04
N LEU A 163 3.38 14.46 -15.37
CA LEU A 163 2.30 13.87 -16.16
C LEU A 163 2.20 12.36 -15.93
N PHE A 164 3.34 11.66 -15.98
CA PHE A 164 3.40 10.23 -15.72
C PHE A 164 2.91 9.89 -14.32
N ASN A 165 3.38 10.59 -13.29
CA ASN A 165 2.95 10.39 -11.91
C ASN A 165 1.45 10.64 -11.74
N THR A 166 0.90 11.65 -12.40
CA THR A 166 -0.55 11.95 -12.38
C THR A 166 -1.36 10.82 -13.02
N LEU A 167 -0.87 10.25 -14.13
CA LEU A 167 -1.53 9.13 -14.79
C LEU A 167 -1.45 7.84 -13.96
N GLU A 168 -0.31 7.58 -13.34
CA GLU A 168 -0.13 6.41 -12.47
C GLU A 168 -0.93 6.53 -11.17
N ALA A 169 -1.04 7.73 -10.59
CA ALA A 169 -1.88 7.98 -9.43
C ALA A 169 -3.36 7.61 -9.68
N LYS A 170 -3.86 7.82 -10.91
CA LYS A 170 -5.23 7.43 -11.31
C LYS A 170 -5.47 5.92 -11.35
N LYS A 171 -4.44 5.11 -11.18
CA LYS A 171 -4.51 3.65 -11.18
C LYS A 171 -4.35 3.06 -9.78
N VAL A 172 -4.28 3.87 -8.73
CA VAL A 172 -4.08 3.43 -7.34
C VAL A 172 -5.23 3.92 -6.48
N THR A 173 -5.90 3.00 -5.77
CA THR A 173 -6.94 3.32 -4.79
C THR A 173 -6.33 3.54 -3.41
N LEU A 174 -5.47 2.62 -2.97
CA LEU A 174 -4.87 2.55 -1.65
C LEU A 174 -3.37 2.26 -1.77
N THR A 175 -2.60 2.65 -0.77
CA THR A 175 -1.20 2.25 -0.65
C THR A 175 -0.96 1.61 0.71
N ILE A 176 -0.30 0.46 0.73
CA ILE A 176 0.14 -0.21 1.96
C ILE A 176 1.63 -0.45 1.87
N SER A 177 2.37 0.10 2.82
CA SER A 177 3.81 -0.08 2.95
C SER A 177 4.13 -0.91 4.19
N ASN A 178 4.52 -2.16 4.00
CA ASN A 178 4.92 -3.02 5.10
C ASN A 178 6.44 -2.94 5.31
N MET A 179 6.85 -2.30 6.39
CA MET A 179 8.24 -2.16 6.81
C MET A 179 8.75 -3.42 7.56
N GLY A 180 7.82 -4.29 7.97
CA GLY A 180 8.14 -5.49 8.74
C GLY A 180 8.55 -5.22 10.17
N ARG A 181 9.31 -6.15 10.74
CA ARG A 181 9.84 -6.03 12.10
C ARG A 181 11.01 -5.04 12.12
N ILE A 182 10.95 -4.07 13.01
CA ILE A 182 12.01 -3.10 13.21
C ILE A 182 13.10 -3.74 14.07
N PRO A 183 14.32 -3.94 13.54
CA PRO A 183 15.44 -4.40 14.35
C PRO A 183 15.97 -3.26 15.21
N LEU A 184 16.21 -3.53 16.51
CA LEU A 184 16.78 -2.56 17.42
C LEU A 184 17.97 -3.18 18.16
N GLN A 185 19.07 -2.46 18.25
CA GLN A 185 20.24 -2.84 19.01
C GLN A 185 19.88 -3.00 20.50
N LYS A 186 20.47 -3.98 21.16
CA LYS A 186 20.12 -4.33 22.55
C LYS A 186 20.28 -3.15 23.53
N GLU A 187 21.28 -2.32 23.29
CA GLU A 187 21.61 -1.14 24.10
C GLU A 187 20.52 -0.07 24.05
N LEU A 188 19.75 0.00 22.95
CA LEU A 188 18.67 0.97 22.76
C LEU A 188 17.31 0.47 23.24
N GLN A 189 17.14 -0.84 23.42
CA GLN A 189 15.85 -1.45 23.80
C GLN A 189 15.26 -0.88 25.11
N PRO A 190 16.04 -0.56 26.15
CA PRO A 190 15.46 0.01 27.37
C PRO A 190 14.86 1.41 27.20
N TYR A 191 15.26 2.14 26.16
CA TYR A 191 14.89 3.54 25.93
C TYR A 191 13.77 3.70 24.88
N ILE A 192 13.54 2.69 24.03
CA ILE A 192 12.58 2.76 22.93
C ILE A 192 11.46 1.75 23.19
N LYS A 193 10.23 2.27 23.33
CA LYS A 193 9.06 1.45 23.66
C LYS A 193 8.30 0.96 22.43
N GLY A 194 8.35 1.69 21.32
CA GLY A 194 7.63 1.35 20.11
C GLY A 194 8.04 2.21 18.92
N PHE A 195 7.48 1.89 17.78
CA PHE A 195 7.68 2.62 16.52
C PHE A 195 6.35 2.84 15.83
N THR A 196 6.16 4.02 15.32
CA THR A 196 5.11 4.33 14.37
C THR A 196 5.71 4.98 13.13
N ALA A 197 5.05 4.82 11.99
CA ALA A 197 5.49 5.41 10.74
C ALA A 197 4.29 5.95 9.97
N PHE A 198 4.46 7.14 9.40
CA PHE A 198 3.49 7.75 8.51
C PHE A 198 4.18 8.22 7.24
N CYS A 199 3.41 8.28 6.16
CA CYS A 199 3.89 8.81 4.90
C CYS A 199 2.91 9.87 4.39
N SER A 200 3.40 11.04 4.00
CA SER A 200 2.55 12.07 3.41
C SER A 200 1.90 11.56 2.13
N SER A 201 0.58 11.70 2.04
CA SER A 201 -0.19 11.23 0.89
C SER A 201 -1.46 12.04 0.69
N THR A 202 -1.89 12.18 -0.54
CA THR A 202 -3.18 12.77 -0.92
C THR A 202 -4.31 11.74 -1.01
N THR A 203 -4.02 10.48 -0.67
CA THR A 203 -4.94 9.33 -0.65
C THR A 203 -4.75 8.55 0.64
N ALA A 204 -5.46 7.44 0.82
CA ALA A 204 -5.23 6.53 1.93
C ALA A 204 -3.88 5.84 1.81
N PHE A 205 -2.98 6.09 2.76
CA PHE A 205 -1.67 5.46 2.84
C PHE A 205 -1.50 4.83 4.21
N THR A 206 -1.33 3.51 4.26
CA THR A 206 -1.11 2.77 5.51
C THR A 206 0.29 2.21 5.54
N THR A 207 1.05 2.58 6.56
CA THR A 207 2.32 1.95 6.90
C THR A 207 2.09 0.87 7.95
N VAL A 208 2.83 -0.21 7.85
CA VAL A 208 2.79 -1.33 8.78
C VAL A 208 4.19 -1.56 9.31
N CYS A 209 4.37 -1.51 10.62
CA CYS A 209 5.63 -1.89 11.26
C CYS A 209 5.37 -2.64 12.55
N SER A 210 6.33 -3.43 13.01
CA SER A 210 6.21 -4.14 14.29
C SER A 210 7.49 -4.07 15.10
N TYR A 211 7.32 -3.97 16.42
CA TYR A 211 8.39 -4.04 17.40
C TYR A 211 7.91 -4.84 18.62
N GLY A 212 8.63 -5.90 18.97
CA GLY A 212 8.13 -6.84 19.97
C GLY A 212 6.85 -7.53 19.48
N ASP A 213 5.80 -7.48 20.29
CA ASP A 213 4.45 -7.94 19.93
C ASP A 213 3.54 -6.80 19.44
N ASP A 214 4.02 -5.57 19.45
CA ASP A 214 3.25 -4.42 18.98
C ASP A 214 3.34 -4.28 17.45
N LEU A 215 2.20 -4.46 16.78
CA LEU A 215 2.02 -4.20 15.36
C LEU A 215 1.29 -2.88 15.19
N VAL A 216 1.94 -1.92 14.59
CA VAL A 216 1.38 -0.58 14.38
C VAL A 216 0.98 -0.38 12.91
N LEU A 217 -0.28 0.04 12.73
CA LEU A 217 -0.81 0.50 11.45
C LEU A 217 -0.94 2.02 11.49
N GLY A 218 0.03 2.72 10.90
CA GLY A 218 0.01 4.17 10.77
C GLY A 218 -0.68 4.59 9.47
N THR A 219 -1.88 5.13 9.54
CA THR A 219 -2.63 5.52 8.35
C THR A 219 -2.70 7.04 8.23
N THR A 220 -2.20 7.56 7.10
CA THR A 220 -2.38 8.94 6.68
C THR A 220 -3.67 9.06 5.87
N TRP A 221 -4.51 10.01 6.23
CA TRP A 221 -5.84 10.17 5.69
C TRP A 221 -6.11 11.60 5.25
N ALA A 222 -6.58 11.77 4.02
CA ALA A 222 -6.77 13.08 3.40
C ALA A 222 -8.24 13.52 3.28
N PHE A 223 -9.19 12.76 3.83
CA PHE A 223 -10.61 13.03 3.70
C PHE A 223 -11.22 13.37 5.06
N ARG A 224 -12.32 14.17 5.08
CA ARG A 224 -13.07 14.45 6.31
C ARG A 224 -13.85 13.23 6.80
N SER A 225 -14.45 12.45 5.90
CA SER A 225 -15.15 11.21 6.25
C SER A 225 -14.16 10.11 6.56
N THR A 226 -14.35 9.40 7.67
CA THR A 226 -13.52 8.29 8.15
C THR A 226 -14.23 6.93 8.04
N GLU A 227 -15.36 6.84 7.33
CA GLU A 227 -16.20 5.63 7.29
C GLU A 227 -15.43 4.41 6.76
N MET A 228 -14.60 4.58 5.73
CA MET A 228 -13.77 3.48 5.23
C MET A 228 -12.81 2.95 6.31
N LEU A 229 -12.16 3.84 7.07
CA LEU A 229 -11.27 3.45 8.16
C LEU A 229 -12.04 2.76 9.29
N LYS A 230 -13.22 3.28 9.66
CA LYS A 230 -14.13 2.62 10.61
C LYS A 230 -14.46 1.20 10.17
N ASN A 231 -14.84 1.02 8.90
CA ASN A 231 -15.20 -0.27 8.34
C ASN A 231 -13.98 -1.21 8.32
N PHE A 232 -12.79 -0.69 8.02
CA PHE A 232 -11.55 -1.43 8.07
C PHE A 232 -11.24 -1.95 9.48
N TYR A 233 -11.19 -1.07 10.49
CA TYR A 233 -10.86 -1.48 11.86
C TYR A 233 -11.95 -2.33 12.50
N ARG A 234 -13.23 -2.04 12.25
CA ARG A 234 -14.35 -2.90 12.70
C ARG A 234 -14.26 -4.30 12.13
N ARG A 235 -13.85 -4.45 10.89
CA ARG A 235 -13.63 -5.75 10.26
C ARG A 235 -12.51 -6.52 10.95
N LEU A 236 -11.38 -5.88 11.21
CA LEU A 236 -10.29 -6.51 11.95
C LEU A 236 -10.71 -6.92 13.37
N SER A 237 -11.48 -6.08 14.06
CA SER A 237 -12.03 -6.39 15.39
C SER A 237 -13.05 -7.53 15.33
N ALA A 238 -13.92 -7.59 14.30
CA ALA A 238 -14.86 -8.68 14.10
C ALA A 238 -14.17 -10.03 13.85
N GLU A 239 -12.93 -10.00 13.33
CA GLU A 239 -12.06 -11.17 13.24
C GLU A 239 -11.44 -11.56 14.59
N GLY A 240 -11.77 -10.90 15.69
CA GLY A 240 -11.27 -11.17 17.04
C GLY A 240 -9.87 -10.60 17.31
N LEU A 241 -9.48 -9.55 16.61
CA LEU A 241 -8.24 -8.82 16.90
C LEU A 241 -8.53 -7.67 17.88
N ASP A 242 -7.73 -7.59 18.93
CA ASP A 242 -7.76 -6.46 19.86
C ASP A 242 -7.05 -5.26 19.22
N ILE A 243 -7.74 -4.12 19.17
CA ILE A 243 -7.25 -2.91 18.51
C ILE A 243 -7.35 -1.73 19.45
N THR A 244 -6.25 -1.05 19.70
CA THR A 244 -6.23 0.28 20.31
C THR A 244 -5.96 1.30 19.22
N LEU A 245 -6.86 2.28 19.06
CA LEU A 245 -6.79 3.28 17.99
C LEU A 245 -6.59 4.67 18.57
N TYR A 246 -5.56 5.35 18.10
CA TYR A 246 -5.31 6.77 18.33
C TYR A 246 -5.53 7.54 17.02
N ALA A 247 -6.03 8.76 17.13
CA ALA A 247 -6.24 9.64 15.98
C ALA A 247 -5.86 11.07 16.36
N THR A 248 -5.32 11.81 15.40
CA THR A 248 -5.16 13.25 15.55
C THR A 248 -6.52 13.93 15.53
N GLU A 249 -6.75 14.86 16.46
CA GLU A 249 -7.90 15.75 16.39
C GLU A 249 -7.75 16.66 15.17
N VAL A 250 -8.83 16.82 14.43
CA VAL A 250 -8.93 17.85 13.41
C VAL A 250 -9.85 18.89 13.99
N ASP A 251 -9.36 20.13 14.12
CA ASP A 251 -10.15 21.25 14.58
C ASP A 251 -11.45 21.31 13.77
N GLY A 252 -12.54 21.01 14.47
CA GLY A 252 -13.88 21.11 13.90
C GLY A 252 -14.26 22.56 13.72
N GLU A 253 -14.71 22.92 12.52
CA GLU A 253 -15.65 24.04 12.35
C GLU A 253 -17.02 23.63 12.85
#